data_5a92f36e70c73bddea503dee96218a4c
#
_entry.id   5a92f36e70c73bddea503dee96218a4c
#
_cell.length_a   1.000
_cell.length_b   1.000
_cell.length_c   1.000
_cell.angle_alpha   90.00
_cell.angle_beta   90.00
_cell.angle_gamma   90.00
#
_symmetry.space_group_name_H-M   'P 1'
#
loop_
_entity.id
_entity.type
_entity.pdbx_description
1 polymer ?
#
loop_
_entity_poly.entity_id
_entity_poly.type
_entity_poly.pdbx_seq_one_letter_code
_entity_poly.pdbx_strand_id
1 'polypeptide(L)'
;MNSLYYVLDAPVTFFREKIIEPNQKKYPYYHQKFRRVPTIDECYTDDYVCRYEANQQFLRDKDVENEILSILRQRYEHCNNEDPNQRGEEKCESMYEYYKDAAAAWFAKYGDLGPKPHVVHAFMKQKHRMVWERRHGPVGSGYKPEYKIKPDD
;
A
#
# COMPACT_ATOMS: atom_id res chain seq x y z
N MET A 1 -27.49 -32.13 12.63
CA MET A 1 -26.13 -32.42 12.10
C MET A 1 -26.15 -33.84 11.61
N ASN A 2 -25.85 -34.05 10.33
CA ASN A 2 -26.10 -35.33 9.66
C ASN A 2 -25.11 -36.41 10.18
N SER A 3 -25.65 -37.46 10.76
CA SER A 3 -24.92 -38.66 11.24
C SER A 3 -23.99 -39.25 10.16
N LEU A 4 -24.37 -39.09 8.89
CA LEU A 4 -23.60 -39.56 7.74
C LEU A 4 -22.26 -38.77 7.57
N TYR A 5 -22.25 -37.52 7.91
CA TYR A 5 -21.05 -36.67 7.88
C TYR A 5 -20.02 -37.14 8.90
N TYR A 6 -20.49 -37.52 10.09
CA TYR A 6 -19.62 -38.02 11.17
C TYR A 6 -18.98 -39.38 10.80
N VAL A 7 -19.73 -40.26 10.14
CA VAL A 7 -19.22 -41.59 9.73
C VAL A 7 -18.14 -41.48 8.63
N LEU A 8 -18.22 -40.48 7.75
CA LEU A 8 -17.22 -40.28 6.69
C LEU A 8 -16.02 -39.46 7.18
N ASP A 9 -16.24 -38.49 8.04
CA ASP A 9 -15.18 -37.57 8.51
C ASP A 9 -14.33 -38.18 9.65
N ALA A 10 -14.93 -38.98 10.52
CA ALA A 10 -14.23 -39.58 11.66
C ALA A 10 -13.02 -40.45 11.27
N PRO A 11 -13.11 -41.37 10.29
CA PRO A 11 -11.96 -42.17 9.89
C PRO A 11 -10.87 -41.32 9.22
N VAL A 12 -11.24 -40.29 8.44
CA VAL A 12 -10.29 -39.41 7.78
C VAL A 12 -9.54 -38.58 8.82
N THR A 13 -10.26 -37.99 9.77
CA THR A 13 -9.69 -37.22 10.88
C THR A 13 -8.79 -38.08 11.75
N PHE A 14 -9.23 -39.30 12.10
CA PHE A 14 -8.42 -40.26 12.84
C PHE A 14 -7.10 -40.56 12.12
N PHE A 15 -7.16 -40.87 10.82
CA PHE A 15 -5.97 -41.18 10.03
C PHE A 15 -5.02 -40.00 9.93
N ARG A 16 -5.55 -38.81 9.75
CA ARG A 16 -4.78 -37.56 9.75
C ARG A 16 -4.07 -37.33 11.08
N GLU A 17 -4.82 -37.34 12.20
CA GLU A 17 -4.28 -37.00 13.50
C GLU A 17 -3.35 -38.07 14.10
N LYS A 18 -3.62 -39.35 13.83
CA LYS A 18 -2.86 -40.45 14.43
C LYS A 18 -1.69 -40.91 13.59
N ILE A 19 -1.75 -40.74 12.30
CA ILE A 19 -0.73 -41.29 11.39
C ILE A 19 0.02 -40.17 10.65
N ILE A 20 -0.69 -39.20 10.07
CA ILE A 20 -0.04 -38.19 9.24
C ILE A 20 0.65 -37.14 10.08
N GLU A 21 -0.06 -36.52 11.02
CA GLU A 21 0.48 -35.39 11.80
C GLU A 21 1.72 -35.73 12.65
N PRO A 22 1.79 -36.92 13.30
CA PRO A 22 2.99 -37.31 14.05
C PRO A 22 4.21 -37.58 13.15
N ASN A 23 3.97 -38.08 11.93
CA ASN A 23 5.02 -38.39 10.96
C ASN A 23 5.38 -37.22 10.03
N GLN A 24 4.59 -36.16 10.02
CA GLN A 24 4.86 -35.00 9.21
C GLN A 24 5.97 -34.14 9.81
N LYS A 25 7.02 -33.89 9.04
CA LYS A 25 8.07 -32.96 9.44
C LYS A 25 7.49 -31.56 9.58
N LYS A 26 7.50 -31.02 10.80
CA LYS A 26 7.08 -29.65 11.05
C LYS A 26 8.18 -28.71 10.62
N TYR A 27 8.04 -28.10 9.45
CA TYR A 27 8.90 -27.01 9.02
C TYR A 27 8.44 -25.71 9.68
N PRO A 28 9.35 -24.92 10.27
CA PRO A 28 8.99 -23.61 10.78
C PRO A 28 8.52 -22.76 9.61
N TYR A 29 7.30 -22.22 9.71
CA TYR A 29 6.84 -21.22 8.77
C TYR A 29 7.63 -19.94 8.99
N TYR A 30 8.43 -19.56 8.02
CA TYR A 30 9.13 -18.28 8.04
C TYR A 30 8.84 -17.52 6.76
N HIS A 31 8.59 -16.26 6.91
CA HIS A 31 8.52 -15.35 5.77
C HIS A 31 9.92 -15.15 5.21
N GLN A 32 10.14 -15.57 3.98
CA GLN A 32 11.40 -15.31 3.31
C GLN A 32 11.56 -13.81 3.09
N LYS A 33 12.57 -13.23 3.74
CA LYS A 33 12.93 -11.83 3.54
C LYS A 33 14.00 -11.75 2.46
N PHE A 34 13.62 -11.23 1.31
CA PHE A 34 14.58 -10.96 0.25
C PHE A 34 15.39 -9.71 0.56
N ARG A 35 16.61 -9.66 0.06
CA ARG A 35 17.41 -8.45 0.08
C ARG A 35 16.67 -7.34 -0.64
N ARG A 36 16.63 -6.15 -0.06
CA ARG A 36 16.03 -5.01 -0.75
C ARG A 36 16.92 -4.62 -1.92
N VAL A 37 16.30 -4.34 -3.06
CA VAL A 37 16.99 -3.87 -4.25
C VAL A 37 17.54 -2.47 -3.99
N PRO A 38 18.73 -2.10 -4.51
CA PRO A 38 19.26 -0.75 -4.44
C PRO A 38 18.26 0.27 -5.00
N THR A 39 18.24 1.45 -4.41
CA THR A 39 17.43 2.55 -4.92
C THR A 39 18.09 3.19 -6.13
N ILE A 40 17.31 3.91 -6.95
CA ILE A 40 17.79 4.46 -8.24
C ILE A 40 18.99 5.43 -8.07
N ASP A 41 19.12 6.08 -6.93
CA ASP A 41 20.23 6.97 -6.60
C ASP A 41 21.54 6.24 -6.31
N GLU A 42 21.46 4.95 -5.96
CA GLU A 42 22.62 4.08 -5.73
C GLU A 42 23.09 3.36 -7.00
N CYS A 43 22.27 3.39 -8.06
CA CYS A 43 22.59 2.75 -9.34
C CYS A 43 23.52 3.62 -10.20
N TYR A 44 24.58 3.02 -10.77
CA TYR A 44 25.38 3.69 -11.79
C TYR A 44 24.57 3.93 -13.06
N THR A 45 24.97 4.94 -13.83
CA THR A 45 24.26 5.34 -15.06
C THR A 45 24.32 4.31 -16.18
N ASP A 46 25.33 3.47 -16.17
CA ASP A 46 25.61 2.39 -17.13
C ASP A 46 25.12 1.02 -16.63
N ASP A 47 24.65 0.91 -15.37
CA ASP A 47 24.09 -0.31 -14.81
C ASP A 47 22.59 -0.44 -15.11
N TYR A 48 22.30 -1.03 -16.26
CA TYR A 48 20.93 -1.26 -16.70
C TYR A 48 20.17 -2.27 -15.83
N VAL A 49 20.86 -3.24 -15.22
CA VAL A 49 20.23 -4.26 -14.37
C VAL A 49 19.75 -3.62 -13.08
N CYS A 50 20.61 -2.87 -12.40
CA CYS A 50 20.24 -2.13 -11.20
C CYS A 50 19.05 -1.18 -11.47
N ARG A 51 19.10 -0.43 -12.55
CA ARG A 51 18.02 0.49 -12.95
C ARG A 51 16.71 -0.22 -13.24
N TYR A 52 16.78 -1.38 -13.89
CA TYR A 52 15.58 -2.20 -14.14
C TYR A 52 14.97 -2.72 -12.85
N GLU A 53 15.77 -3.29 -11.96
CA GLU A 53 15.31 -3.81 -10.67
C GLU A 53 14.73 -2.70 -9.79
N ALA A 54 15.39 -1.53 -9.72
CA ALA A 54 14.90 -0.36 -9.02
C ALA A 54 13.53 0.10 -9.57
N ASN A 55 13.36 0.07 -10.90
CA ASN A 55 12.08 0.41 -11.52
C ASN A 55 10.98 -0.61 -11.20
N GLN A 56 11.30 -1.91 -11.21
CA GLN A 56 10.34 -2.95 -10.83
C GLN A 56 9.93 -2.83 -9.36
N GLN A 57 10.87 -2.51 -8.49
CA GLN A 57 10.56 -2.28 -7.08
C GLN A 57 9.66 -1.04 -6.89
N PHE A 58 9.97 0.05 -7.59
CA PHE A 58 9.14 1.26 -7.58
C PHE A 58 7.69 0.99 -8.03
N LEU A 59 7.50 0.16 -9.06
CA LEU A 59 6.16 -0.20 -9.52
C LEU A 59 5.41 -1.06 -8.49
N ARG A 60 6.09 -2.05 -7.89
CA ARG A 60 5.50 -2.85 -6.79
C ARG A 60 5.10 -1.99 -5.60
N ASP A 61 5.99 -1.08 -5.18
CA ASP A 61 5.71 -0.17 -4.07
C ASP A 61 4.49 0.73 -4.37
N LYS A 62 4.38 1.22 -5.63
CA LYS A 62 3.21 1.99 -6.08
C LYS A 62 1.92 1.19 -6.02
N ASP A 63 1.95 -0.08 -6.45
CA ASP A 63 0.76 -0.93 -6.43
C ASP A 63 0.31 -1.22 -4.99
N VAL A 64 1.24 -1.48 -4.08
CA VAL A 64 0.95 -1.62 -2.65
C VAL A 64 0.33 -0.35 -2.07
N GLU A 65 0.88 0.82 -2.37
CA GLU A 65 0.33 2.09 -1.88
C GLU A 65 -1.06 2.39 -2.49
N ASN A 66 -1.31 1.99 -3.75
CA ASN A 66 -2.64 2.06 -4.36
C ASN A 66 -3.67 1.22 -3.59
N GLU A 67 -3.31 -0.01 -3.23
CA GLU A 67 -4.20 -0.88 -2.45
C GLU A 67 -4.45 -0.34 -1.04
N ILE A 68 -3.44 0.25 -0.41
CA ILE A 68 -3.60 0.92 0.89
C ILE A 68 -4.63 2.05 0.78
N LEU A 69 -4.53 2.90 -0.26
CA LEU A 69 -5.49 3.98 -0.50
C LEU A 69 -6.90 3.44 -0.74
N SER A 70 -7.02 2.37 -1.53
CA SER A 70 -8.30 1.71 -1.79
C SER A 70 -8.95 1.24 -0.49
N ILE A 71 -8.18 0.60 0.40
CA ILE A 71 -8.67 0.13 1.71
C ILE A 71 -9.09 1.31 2.60
N LEU A 72 -8.30 2.37 2.65
CA LEU A 72 -8.63 3.55 3.45
C LEU A 72 -9.91 4.23 2.96
N ARG A 73 -10.07 4.36 1.64
CA ARG A 73 -11.28 4.88 1.03
C ARG A 73 -12.50 4.01 1.35
N GLN A 74 -12.39 2.69 1.19
CA GLN A 74 -13.48 1.77 1.51
C GLN A 74 -13.90 1.85 2.98
N ARG A 75 -12.94 1.98 3.90
CA ARG A 75 -13.24 2.15 5.33
C ARG A 75 -14.00 3.43 5.62
N TYR A 76 -13.61 4.53 4.99
CA TYR A 76 -14.33 5.79 5.10
C TYR A 76 -15.74 5.69 4.51
N GLU A 77 -15.87 5.15 3.28
CA GLU A 77 -17.16 4.96 2.61
C GLU A 77 -18.11 4.04 3.42
N HIS A 78 -17.56 2.97 4.02
CA HIS A 78 -18.32 2.07 4.89
C HIS A 78 -18.83 2.80 6.14
N CYS A 79 -17.95 3.52 6.83
CA CYS A 79 -18.33 4.33 7.98
C CYS A 79 -19.44 5.31 7.65
N ASN A 80 -19.33 6.01 6.53
CA ASN A 80 -20.31 7.02 6.10
C ASN A 80 -21.67 6.40 5.71
N ASN A 81 -21.67 5.19 5.14
CA ASN A 81 -22.88 4.50 4.73
C ASN A 81 -23.62 3.81 5.88
N GLU A 82 -22.94 3.50 6.98
CA GLU A 82 -23.57 2.83 8.14
C GLU A 82 -24.38 3.76 9.05
N ASP A 83 -24.19 5.08 8.95
CA ASP A 83 -24.93 6.04 9.76
C ASP A 83 -25.95 6.84 8.92
N PRO A 84 -27.22 6.34 8.80
CA PRO A 84 -28.26 7.01 7.99
C PRO A 84 -28.74 8.34 8.59
N ASN A 85 -28.32 8.71 9.80
CA ASN A 85 -28.79 9.89 10.54
C ASN A 85 -27.90 11.14 10.41
N GLN A 86 -27.06 11.23 9.38
CA GLN A 86 -26.21 12.40 9.07
C GLN A 86 -25.20 12.82 10.19
N ARG A 87 -25.08 12.05 11.29
CA ARG A 87 -24.01 12.22 12.26
C ARG A 87 -22.72 11.51 11.83
N GLY A 88 -22.79 10.79 10.70
CA GLY A 88 -21.67 10.05 10.13
C GLY A 88 -20.48 10.93 9.76
N GLU A 89 -20.74 12.18 9.32
CA GLU A 89 -19.69 13.13 8.97
C GLU A 89 -18.75 13.41 10.14
N GLU A 90 -19.29 13.74 11.32
CA GLU A 90 -18.49 14.07 12.51
C GLU A 90 -17.75 12.83 13.06
N LYS A 91 -18.40 11.66 13.02
CA LYS A 91 -17.84 10.39 13.49
C LYS A 91 -16.75 9.85 12.54
N CYS A 92 -16.92 10.01 11.23
CA CYS A 92 -16.04 9.47 10.21
C CYS A 92 -14.98 10.47 9.75
N GLU A 93 -14.99 11.71 10.27
CA GLU A 93 -14.06 12.80 9.89
C GLU A 93 -12.59 12.38 10.04
N SER A 94 -12.25 11.72 11.15
CA SER A 94 -10.88 11.24 11.38
C SER A 94 -10.41 10.23 10.32
N MET A 95 -11.31 9.38 9.82
CA MET A 95 -11.00 8.43 8.74
C MET A 95 -10.86 9.14 7.40
N TYR A 96 -11.67 10.16 7.17
CA TYR A 96 -11.58 11.00 6.00
C TYR A 96 -10.27 11.79 5.94
N GLU A 97 -9.89 12.43 7.04
CA GLU A 97 -8.63 13.14 7.13
C GLU A 97 -7.44 12.21 6.87
N TYR A 98 -7.47 11.02 7.48
CA TYR A 98 -6.43 10.02 7.27
C TYR A 98 -6.32 9.57 5.81
N TYR A 99 -7.47 9.31 5.17
CA TYR A 99 -7.51 9.03 3.73
C TYR A 99 -6.98 10.18 2.89
N LYS A 100 -7.39 11.39 3.18
CA LYS A 100 -6.99 12.62 2.49
C LYS A 100 -5.47 12.85 2.57
N ASP A 101 -4.90 12.69 3.76
CA ASP A 101 -3.46 12.84 3.96
C ASP A 101 -2.67 11.75 3.21
N ALA A 102 -3.12 10.51 3.27
CA ALA A 102 -2.53 9.41 2.52
C ALA A 102 -2.61 9.63 1.00
N ALA A 103 -3.75 10.14 0.50
CA ALA A 103 -3.94 10.46 -0.91
C ALA A 103 -3.03 11.62 -1.37
N ALA A 104 -2.86 12.64 -0.52
CA ALA A 104 -1.94 13.75 -0.79
C ALA A 104 -0.48 13.28 -0.84
N ALA A 105 -0.07 12.41 0.08
CA ALA A 105 1.26 11.82 0.11
C ALA A 105 1.50 10.95 -1.14
N TRP A 106 0.52 10.13 -1.52
CA TRP A 106 0.57 9.34 -2.74
C TRP A 106 0.72 10.21 -4.00
N PHE A 107 -0.09 11.26 -4.12
CA PHE A 107 -0.01 12.18 -5.24
C PHE A 107 1.34 12.90 -5.32
N ALA A 108 1.89 13.31 -4.18
CA ALA A 108 3.22 13.91 -4.13
C ALA A 108 4.31 12.98 -4.67
N LYS A 109 4.15 11.66 -4.48
CA LYS A 109 5.12 10.65 -4.88
C LYS A 109 4.91 10.17 -6.33
N TYR A 110 3.68 9.88 -6.72
CA TYR A 110 3.35 9.20 -7.98
C TYR A 110 2.52 10.05 -8.96
N GLY A 111 1.89 11.13 -8.50
CA GLY A 111 1.12 12.02 -9.35
C GLY A 111 1.96 12.63 -10.47
N ASP A 112 1.32 13.02 -11.57
CA ASP A 112 1.93 13.68 -12.73
C ASP A 112 3.02 12.89 -13.49
N LEU A 113 3.20 11.61 -13.16
CA LEU A 113 4.17 10.74 -13.85
C LEU A 113 3.59 10.05 -15.09
N GLY A 114 2.32 10.28 -15.37
CA GLY A 114 1.62 9.68 -16.50
C GLY A 114 1.26 8.19 -16.31
N PRO A 115 0.71 7.55 -17.36
CA PRO A 115 0.18 6.19 -17.26
C PRO A 115 1.27 5.11 -17.13
N LYS A 116 2.50 5.42 -17.55
CA LYS A 116 3.66 4.53 -17.43
C LYS A 116 4.73 5.20 -16.57
N PRO A 117 4.53 5.26 -15.25
CA PRO A 117 5.50 5.89 -14.36
C PRO A 117 6.82 5.13 -14.38
N HIS A 118 7.92 5.86 -14.36
CA HIS A 118 9.26 5.31 -14.31
C HIS A 118 10.03 5.91 -13.13
N VAL A 119 10.80 5.08 -12.45
CA VAL A 119 11.54 5.47 -11.22
C VAL A 119 12.45 6.69 -11.43
N VAL A 120 13.07 6.82 -12.58
CA VAL A 120 13.94 7.98 -12.89
C VAL A 120 13.13 9.28 -12.91
N HIS A 121 11.92 9.26 -13.49
CA HIS A 121 11.06 10.43 -13.50
C HIS A 121 10.56 10.79 -12.09
N ALA A 122 10.21 9.79 -11.30
CA ALA A 122 9.83 9.98 -9.90
C ALA A 122 10.98 10.62 -9.09
N PHE A 123 12.19 10.11 -9.28
CA PHE A 123 13.39 10.64 -8.64
C PHE A 123 13.70 12.08 -9.04
N MET A 124 13.58 12.39 -10.34
CA MET A 124 13.77 13.76 -10.84
C MET A 124 12.68 14.70 -10.31
N LYS A 125 11.42 14.25 -10.25
CA LYS A 125 10.32 15.03 -9.63
C LYS A 125 10.65 15.35 -8.17
N GLN A 126 11.11 14.37 -7.40
CA GLN A 126 11.50 14.57 -6.01
C GLN A 126 12.68 15.54 -5.88
N LYS A 127 13.71 15.41 -6.72
CA LYS A 127 14.84 16.35 -6.74
C LYS A 127 14.41 17.78 -7.07
N HIS A 128 13.55 17.98 -8.07
CA HIS A 128 13.04 19.29 -8.41
C HIS A 128 12.26 19.92 -7.25
N ARG A 129 11.43 19.12 -6.57
CA ARG A 129 10.72 19.57 -5.38
C ARG A 129 11.70 19.99 -4.27
N MET A 130 12.72 19.21 -3.98
CA MET A 130 13.73 19.55 -2.96
C MET A 130 14.49 20.83 -3.33
N VAL A 131 14.81 21.04 -4.61
CA VAL A 131 15.46 22.27 -5.07
C VAL A 131 14.54 23.47 -4.90
N TRP A 132 13.26 23.32 -5.23
CA TRP A 132 12.27 24.37 -5.04
C TRP A 132 12.11 24.72 -3.56
N GLU A 133 11.98 23.72 -2.70
CA GLU A 133 11.87 23.89 -1.24
C GLU A 133 13.08 24.66 -0.68
N ARG A 134 14.30 24.29 -1.05
CA ARG A 134 15.51 24.99 -0.61
C ARG A 134 15.56 26.48 -1.01
N ARG A 135 14.90 26.84 -2.10
CA ARG A 135 14.83 28.22 -2.58
C ARG A 135 13.74 29.04 -1.89
N HIS A 136 12.68 28.40 -1.39
CA HIS A 136 11.49 29.07 -0.88
C HIS A 136 11.24 28.83 0.62
N GLY A 137 11.99 27.92 1.25
CA GLY A 137 11.86 27.62 2.66
C GLY A 137 12.69 26.41 3.08
N PRO A 138 12.52 25.90 4.30
CA PRO A 138 13.21 24.69 4.75
C PRO A 138 12.73 23.45 3.97
N VAL A 139 13.64 22.49 3.79
CA VAL A 139 13.32 21.20 3.16
C VAL A 139 12.23 20.50 3.98
N GLY A 140 11.20 20.00 3.29
CA GLY A 140 10.02 19.39 3.92
C GLY A 140 8.86 20.36 4.17
N SER A 141 9.05 21.69 3.98
CA SER A 141 7.96 22.68 4.01
C SER A 141 7.12 22.67 2.73
N GLY A 142 7.55 21.88 1.73
CA GLY A 142 7.05 21.94 0.39
C GLY A 142 5.61 21.56 0.24
N TYR A 143 5.17 21.77 -0.95
CA TYR A 143 3.85 21.64 -1.54
C TYR A 143 2.88 20.78 -0.72
N LYS A 144 2.17 21.39 0.19
CA LYS A 144 0.89 20.89 0.67
C LYS A 144 -0.10 21.26 -0.42
N PRO A 145 -0.67 20.32 -1.16
CA PRO A 145 -1.76 20.65 -2.05
C PRO A 145 -2.85 21.27 -1.17
N GLU A 146 -3.06 22.57 -1.25
CA GLU A 146 -4.28 23.18 -0.77
C GLU A 146 -5.39 22.63 -1.66
N TYR A 147 -5.94 21.51 -1.26
CA TYR A 147 -7.18 21.01 -1.83
C TYR A 147 -8.27 21.95 -1.32
N LYS A 148 -8.43 23.06 -2.02
CA LYS A 148 -9.62 23.90 -1.86
C LYS A 148 -10.77 23.08 -2.44
N ILE A 149 -11.44 22.32 -1.60
CA ILE A 149 -12.82 21.92 -1.87
C ILE A 149 -13.55 23.23 -2.04
N LYS A 150 -13.89 23.60 -3.28
CA LYS A 150 -14.88 24.64 -3.48
C LYS A 150 -16.15 24.12 -2.82
N PRO A 151 -16.74 24.81 -1.83
CA PRO A 151 -18.08 24.48 -1.42
C PRO A 151 -18.93 24.61 -2.68
N ASP A 152 -19.60 23.53 -3.03
CA ASP A 152 -20.57 23.52 -4.12
C ASP A 152 -21.62 24.60 -3.81
N ASP A 153 -21.78 25.55 -4.75
CA ASP A 153 -22.84 26.54 -4.76
C ASP A 153 -24.22 25.88 -4.90
#